data_cffc55d408a81c6f020e5e37d27bc17b
#
_entry.id   cffc55d408a81c6f020e5e37d27bc17b
#
_cell.length_a   1.000
_cell.length_b   1.000
_cell.length_c   1.000
_cell.angle_alpha   90.00
_cell.angle_beta   90.00
_cell.angle_gamma   90.00
#
_symmetry.space_group_name_H-M   'P 1'
#
loop_
_entity.id
_entity.type
_entity.pdbx_description
1 polymer ?
#
loop_
_entity_poly.entity_id
_entity_poly.type
_entity_poly.pdbx_seq_one_letter_code
_entity_poly.pdbx_strand_id
1 'polypeptide(L)'
;MIKLVIRRGRLEDLDGIAALEQVCFASPWSRESLYRDMAENQMAMYFVAELDEEVVGYLGIWLVSEEGYINNVAVSPSHRRRRIGSALIEAMLEATQAEGIIAHTLEVRTG
;
A
#
# COMPACT_ATOMS: atom_id res chain seq x y z
N MET A 1 -7.27 14.65 19.05
CA MET A 1 -8.06 13.72 18.24
C MET A 1 -7.14 13.01 17.24
N ILE A 2 -7.20 11.69 17.22
CA ILE A 2 -6.41 10.89 16.27
C ILE A 2 -7.06 10.99 14.90
N LYS A 3 -6.29 11.34 13.89
CA LYS A 3 -6.80 11.52 12.54
C LYS A 3 -6.17 10.49 11.59
N LEU A 4 -7.01 9.68 10.97
CA LEU A 4 -6.59 8.74 9.93
C LEU A 4 -6.63 9.44 8.58
N VAL A 5 -5.52 9.39 7.85
CA VAL A 5 -5.40 9.95 6.51
C VAL A 5 -4.99 8.83 5.56
N ILE A 6 -5.76 8.66 4.48
CA ILE A 6 -5.41 7.74 3.40
C ILE A 6 -4.97 8.60 2.22
N ARG A 7 -3.77 8.34 1.71
CA ARG A 7 -3.21 9.15 0.61
C ARG A 7 -2.28 8.33 -0.27
N ARG A 8 -1.88 8.92 -1.39
CA ARG A 8 -0.87 8.30 -2.25
C ARG A 8 0.45 8.19 -1.49
N GLY A 9 1.10 7.04 -1.64
CA GLY A 9 2.42 6.84 -1.10
C GLY A 9 3.47 7.58 -1.92
N ARG A 10 4.49 8.08 -1.24
CA ARG A 10 5.60 8.81 -1.84
C ARG A 10 6.90 8.17 -1.40
N LEU A 11 7.99 8.52 -2.06
CA LEU A 11 9.29 7.96 -1.72
C LEU A 11 9.70 8.26 -0.27
N GLU A 12 9.23 9.37 0.28
CA GLU A 12 9.46 9.70 1.69
C GLU A 12 8.83 8.70 2.65
N ASP A 13 7.87 7.90 2.17
CA ASP A 13 7.21 6.88 2.99
C ASP A 13 7.98 5.55 3.02
N LEU A 14 9.08 5.45 2.28
CA LEU A 14 9.82 4.20 2.13
C LEU A 14 10.20 3.57 3.46
N ASP A 15 10.72 4.35 4.40
CA ASP A 15 11.15 3.81 5.70
C ASP A 15 9.95 3.29 6.51
N GLY A 16 8.83 3.99 6.47
CA GLY A 16 7.60 3.54 7.14
C GLY A 16 7.05 2.26 6.54
N ILE A 17 7.06 2.15 5.21
CA ILE A 17 6.60 0.95 4.51
C ILE A 17 7.52 -0.22 4.80
N ALA A 18 8.85 0.00 4.77
CA ALA A 18 9.82 -1.04 5.09
C ALA A 18 9.64 -1.56 6.51
N ALA A 19 9.36 -0.67 7.46
CA ALA A 19 9.11 -1.05 8.84
C ALA A 19 7.84 -1.91 8.97
N LEU A 20 6.79 -1.59 8.21
CA LEU A 20 5.57 -2.40 8.18
C LEU A 20 5.84 -3.79 7.62
N GLU A 21 6.65 -3.90 6.57
CA GLU A 21 7.03 -5.20 6.01
C GLU A 21 7.67 -6.08 7.07
N GLN A 22 8.55 -5.51 7.88
CA GLN A 22 9.27 -6.26 8.91
C GLN A 22 8.34 -6.81 9.98
N VAL A 23 7.30 -6.08 10.36
CA VAL A 23 6.40 -6.52 11.43
C VAL A 23 5.20 -7.32 10.91
N CYS A 24 4.87 -7.22 9.63
CA CYS A 24 3.69 -7.86 9.06
C CYS A 24 3.99 -9.19 8.38
N PHE A 25 5.19 -9.40 7.88
CA PHE A 25 5.50 -10.58 7.06
C PHE A 25 6.70 -11.35 7.58
N ALA A 26 6.62 -12.69 7.48
CA ALA A 26 7.75 -13.56 7.84
C ALA A 26 8.91 -13.40 6.88
N SER A 27 8.62 -13.11 5.60
CA SER A 27 9.62 -12.87 4.57
C SER A 27 9.38 -11.49 3.97
N PRO A 28 9.80 -10.43 4.67
CA PRO A 28 9.54 -9.08 4.19
C PRO A 28 10.35 -8.74 2.96
N TRP A 29 9.81 -7.86 2.12
CA TRP A 29 10.58 -7.29 1.03
C TRP A 29 11.65 -6.39 1.64
N SER A 30 12.84 -6.39 1.04
CA SER A 30 13.92 -5.53 1.51
C SER A 30 13.59 -4.07 1.19
N ARG A 31 14.20 -3.18 1.94
CA ARG A 31 14.08 -1.75 1.68
C ARG A 31 14.53 -1.41 0.26
N GLU A 32 15.57 -2.08 -0.23
CA GLU A 32 16.07 -1.88 -1.59
C GLU A 32 15.05 -2.29 -2.64
N SER A 33 14.38 -3.43 -2.45
CA SER A 33 13.33 -3.88 -3.39
C SER A 33 12.15 -2.90 -3.39
N LEU A 34 11.75 -2.43 -2.23
CA LEU A 34 10.70 -1.42 -2.11
C LEU A 34 11.09 -0.12 -2.79
N TYR A 35 12.34 0.30 -2.60
CA TYR A 35 12.85 1.51 -3.25
C TYR A 35 12.75 1.41 -4.77
N ARG A 36 13.20 0.29 -5.32
CA ARG A 36 13.16 0.08 -6.77
C ARG A 36 11.73 0.10 -7.29
N ASP A 37 10.83 -0.54 -6.59
CA ASP A 37 9.43 -0.58 -7.01
C ASP A 37 8.79 0.81 -6.93
N MET A 38 9.05 1.55 -5.88
CA MET A 38 8.47 2.87 -5.70
C MET A 38 9.12 3.94 -6.59
N ALA A 39 10.42 3.89 -6.75
CA ALA A 39 11.17 4.93 -7.46
C ALA A 39 11.34 4.66 -8.95
N GLU A 40 11.45 3.40 -9.35
CA GLU A 40 11.84 3.03 -10.72
C GLU A 40 10.75 2.31 -11.51
N ASN A 41 9.79 1.69 -10.85
CA ASN A 41 8.72 0.97 -11.54
C ASN A 41 7.56 1.92 -11.86
N GLN A 42 7.48 2.32 -13.13
CA GLN A 42 6.44 3.25 -13.57
C GLN A 42 5.02 2.69 -13.50
N MET A 43 4.90 1.36 -13.42
CA MET A 43 3.59 0.71 -13.31
C MET A 43 3.11 0.64 -11.85
N ALA A 44 3.97 0.93 -10.89
CA ALA A 44 3.64 0.80 -9.49
C ALA A 44 2.93 2.04 -8.95
N MET A 45 1.94 1.79 -8.11
CA MET A 45 1.23 2.84 -7.40
C MET A 45 1.10 2.40 -5.95
N TYR A 46 1.34 3.31 -5.03
CA TYR A 46 1.29 3.00 -3.60
C TYR A 46 0.31 3.91 -2.89
N PHE A 47 -0.32 3.37 -1.85
CA PHE A 47 -1.18 4.12 -0.95
C PHE A 47 -0.73 3.84 0.47
N VAL A 48 -0.81 4.86 1.32
CA VAL A 48 -0.47 4.71 2.74
C VAL A 48 -1.62 5.20 3.60
N ALA A 49 -1.72 4.58 4.76
CA ALA A 49 -2.62 5.00 5.83
C ALA A 49 -1.74 5.61 6.92
N GLU A 50 -2.04 6.84 7.26
CA GLU A 50 -1.27 7.62 8.22
C GLU A 50 -2.13 7.95 9.42
N LEU A 51 -1.62 7.70 10.60
CA LEU A 51 -2.31 7.99 11.85
C LEU A 51 -1.35 8.79 12.72
N ASP A 52 -1.71 10.04 13.04
CA ASP A 52 -0.83 10.95 13.77
C ASP A 52 0.56 11.04 13.13
N GLU A 53 0.58 11.19 11.80
CA GLU A 53 1.82 11.32 11.02
C GLU A 53 2.68 10.06 10.97
N GLU A 54 2.18 8.93 11.46
CA GLU A 54 2.88 7.66 11.39
C GLU A 54 2.20 6.75 10.36
N VAL A 55 3.00 6.12 9.49
CA VAL A 55 2.48 5.17 8.51
C VAL A 55 2.12 3.87 9.23
N VAL A 56 0.82 3.56 9.26
CA VAL A 56 0.30 2.38 9.96
C VAL A 56 -0.25 1.33 9.01
N GLY A 57 -0.29 1.62 7.72
CA GLY A 57 -0.72 0.67 6.70
C GLY A 57 -0.27 1.11 5.33
N TYR A 58 -0.19 0.16 4.40
CA TYR A 58 0.09 0.49 3.01
C TYR A 58 -0.49 -0.55 2.06
N LEU A 59 -0.65 -0.13 0.81
CA LEU A 59 -1.09 -0.99 -0.28
C LEU A 59 -0.23 -0.68 -1.49
N GLY A 60 0.26 -1.73 -2.16
CA GLY A 60 0.99 -1.60 -3.42
C GLY A 60 0.25 -2.31 -4.54
N ILE A 61 0.12 -1.65 -5.69
CA ILE A 61 -0.55 -2.18 -6.87
C ILE A 61 0.27 -1.87 -8.11
N TRP A 62 0.29 -2.81 -9.05
CA TRP A 62 0.87 -2.60 -10.37
C TRP A 62 -0.26 -2.45 -11.37
N LEU A 63 -0.16 -1.43 -12.23
CA LEU A 63 -1.14 -1.16 -13.27
C LEU A 63 -0.57 -1.59 -14.63
N VAL A 64 -1.16 -2.60 -15.24
CA VAL A 64 -0.71 -3.11 -16.51
C VAL A 64 -1.90 -3.07 -17.47
N SER A 65 -1.84 -2.20 -18.47
CA SER A 65 -2.95 -1.97 -19.39
C SER A 65 -4.21 -1.57 -18.62
N GLU A 66 -5.29 -2.34 -18.72
CA GLU A 66 -6.55 -2.05 -18.01
C GLU A 66 -6.71 -2.88 -16.75
N GLU A 67 -5.64 -3.55 -16.31
CA GLU A 67 -5.67 -4.43 -15.15
C GLU A 67 -4.78 -3.92 -14.04
N GLY A 68 -5.26 -4.07 -12.80
CA GLY A 68 -4.48 -3.76 -11.60
C GLY A 68 -4.17 -5.03 -10.84
N TYR A 69 -2.92 -5.21 -10.45
CA TYR A 69 -2.45 -6.36 -9.67
C TYR A 69 -2.03 -5.87 -8.29
N ILE A 70 -2.85 -6.18 -7.29
CA ILE A 70 -2.57 -5.78 -5.90
C ILE A 70 -1.55 -6.75 -5.33
N ASN A 71 -0.36 -6.24 -5.05
CA ASN A 71 0.76 -7.07 -4.60
C ASN A 71 0.85 -7.18 -3.09
N ASN A 72 0.61 -6.10 -2.38
CA ASN A 72 0.74 -6.07 -0.93
C ASN A 72 -0.35 -5.22 -0.31
N VAL A 73 -0.90 -5.72 0.79
CA VAL A 73 -1.73 -4.92 1.70
C VAL A 73 -1.26 -5.28 3.10
N ALA A 74 -0.81 -4.29 3.86
CA ALA A 74 -0.31 -4.52 5.21
C ALA A 74 -0.85 -3.43 6.14
N VAL A 75 -1.25 -3.85 7.33
CA VAL A 75 -1.69 -2.95 8.40
C VAL A 75 -0.95 -3.34 9.66
N SER A 76 -0.39 -2.35 10.35
CA SER A 76 0.32 -2.57 11.61
C SER A 76 -0.53 -3.44 12.55
N PRO A 77 0.06 -4.47 13.19
CA PRO A 77 -0.69 -5.37 14.07
C PRO A 77 -1.46 -4.65 15.18
N SER A 78 -0.93 -3.54 15.68
CA SER A 78 -1.59 -2.77 16.74
C SER A 78 -2.74 -1.90 16.21
N HIS A 79 -2.93 -1.82 14.91
CA HIS A 79 -3.97 -0.97 14.29
C HIS A 79 -4.98 -1.78 13.47
N ARG A 80 -4.96 -3.10 13.57
CA ARG A 80 -5.91 -3.95 12.86
C ARG A 80 -7.31 -3.82 13.44
N ARG A 81 -8.34 -4.23 12.67
CA ARG A 81 -9.75 -4.15 13.04
C ARG A 81 -10.27 -2.72 13.15
N ARG A 82 -9.61 -1.76 12.49
CA ARG A 82 -10.05 -0.37 12.42
C ARG A 82 -10.42 0.04 11.00
N ARG A 83 -10.67 -0.95 10.13
CA ARG A 83 -11.05 -0.76 8.74
C ARG A 83 -10.00 0.00 7.92
N ILE A 84 -8.75 -0.02 8.34
CA ILE A 84 -7.66 0.66 7.62
C ILE A 84 -7.40 -0.04 6.29
N GLY A 85 -7.37 -1.38 6.27
CA GLY A 85 -7.19 -2.14 5.04
C GLY A 85 -8.30 -1.85 4.03
N SER A 86 -9.55 -1.81 4.49
CA SER A 86 -10.69 -1.47 3.63
C SER A 86 -10.58 -0.07 3.08
N ALA A 87 -10.16 0.89 3.89
CA ALA A 87 -9.98 2.27 3.45
C ALA A 87 -8.90 2.40 2.39
N LEU A 88 -7.80 1.64 2.54
CA LEU A 88 -6.73 1.59 1.54
C LEU A 88 -7.25 1.03 0.22
N ILE A 89 -8.02 -0.06 0.27
CA ILE A 89 -8.59 -0.68 -0.92
C ILE A 89 -9.58 0.28 -1.60
N GLU A 90 -10.43 0.94 -0.83
CA GLU A 90 -11.40 1.90 -1.40
C GLU A 90 -10.69 3.06 -2.10
N ALA A 91 -9.65 3.62 -1.48
CA ALA A 91 -8.87 4.71 -2.08
C ALA A 91 -8.19 4.25 -3.37
N MET A 92 -7.63 3.04 -3.36
CA MET A 92 -6.99 2.46 -4.54
C MET A 92 -8.01 2.25 -5.67
N LEU A 93 -9.18 1.69 -5.37
CA LEU A 93 -10.22 1.47 -6.38
C LEU A 93 -10.67 2.77 -7.01
N GLU A 94 -10.91 3.79 -6.19
CA GLU A 94 -11.31 5.11 -6.69
C GLU A 94 -10.26 5.69 -7.63
N ALA A 95 -9.00 5.66 -7.23
CA ALA A 95 -7.90 6.23 -8.01
C ALA A 95 -7.67 5.45 -9.32
N THR A 96 -7.70 4.13 -9.26
CA THR A 96 -7.41 3.31 -10.45
C THR A 96 -8.58 3.30 -11.43
N GLN A 97 -9.81 3.32 -10.96
CA GLN A 97 -10.97 3.43 -11.85
C GLN A 97 -10.95 4.76 -12.60
N ALA A 98 -10.51 5.82 -11.97
CA ALA A 98 -10.35 7.13 -12.62
C ALA A 98 -9.33 7.07 -13.75
N GLU A 99 -8.38 6.14 -13.70
CA GLU A 99 -7.37 5.94 -14.73
C GLU A 99 -7.74 4.85 -15.74
N GLY A 100 -8.96 4.33 -15.69
CA GLY A 100 -9.45 3.38 -16.69
C GLY A 100 -9.16 1.92 -16.37
N ILE A 101 -8.77 1.60 -15.14
CA ILE A 101 -8.57 0.21 -14.73
C ILE A 101 -9.92 -0.43 -14.52
N ILE A 102 -10.17 -1.55 -15.20
CA ILE A 102 -11.47 -2.22 -15.17
C ILE A 102 -11.45 -3.57 -14.46
N ALA A 103 -10.27 -4.12 -14.18
CA ALA A 103 -10.16 -5.41 -13.52
C ALA A 103 -9.03 -5.36 -12.48
N HIS A 104 -9.26 -5.98 -11.33
CA HIS A 104 -8.28 -6.03 -10.25
C HIS A 104 -8.05 -7.47 -9.83
N THR A 105 -6.80 -7.86 -9.73
CA THR A 105 -6.40 -9.19 -9.24
C THR A 105 -5.69 -9.02 -7.90
N LEU A 106 -6.07 -9.84 -6.96
CA LEU A 106 -5.51 -9.81 -5.62
C LEU A 106 -4.53 -10.97 -5.47
N GLU A 107 -3.23 -10.67 -5.46
CA GLU A 107 -2.17 -11.65 -5.25
C GLU A 107 -1.36 -11.25 -4.02
N VAL A 108 -2.07 -11.01 -2.91
CA VAL A 108 -1.43 -10.47 -1.74
C VAL A 108 -0.87 -11.55 -0.83
N ARG A 109 0.27 -11.23 -0.22
CA ARG A 109 0.73 -11.95 0.94
C ARG A 109 -0.13 -11.50 2.11
N THR A 110 -0.52 -12.44 2.96
CA THR A 110 -1.22 -12.08 4.19
C THR A 110 -0.22 -11.79 5.30
N GLY A 111 -0.43 -10.70 5.96
CA GLY A 111 0.46 -10.28 7.04
C GLY A 111 -0.29 -9.76 8.24
#